data_0beae7c811d37d0581f0239d9f5e8c2d
#
_entry.id   0beae7c811d37d0581f0239d9f5e8c2d
#
_cell.length_a   1.000
_cell.length_b   1.000
_cell.length_c   1.000
_cell.angle_alpha   90.00
_cell.angle_beta   90.00
_cell.angle_gamma   90.00
#
_symmetry.space_group_name_H-M   'P 1'
#
loop_
_entity.id
_entity.type
_entity.pdbx_description
1 polymer ?
#
loop_
_entity_poly.entity_id
_entity_poly.type
_entity_poly.pdbx_seq_one_letter_code
_entity_poly.pdbx_strand_id
1 'polypeptide(L)'
;MDKLKGALLVGALRLFALLPWRAVQAVGSAIGWVMWKTPNRSRDVVRINLAKCFPEMDPAERERLVGQSLKDIGKSLTESACAWIWPAQRSIDLVREVEGLDVLKDALASGKGVVGITSHLGNWEVLNHFYCSQCKPIIFYRPPKLKAVDELLRKQRVQLGNKVAASTKEGILSVIKEVRKGGAVGIPADPEPSESAGIFVPFFATQALTSKFVPNMLAGGKAVGVFLHALRLPDGSGYKVILEAAPEAMYSTDTETSCAAMSKVVERYVRAYPSQYMWSMKRFKKRPPGEERWY
;
A
#
# COMPACT_ATOMS: atom_id res chain seq x y z
N MET A 1 -5.04 -27.93 14.75
CA MET A 1 -4.03 -27.01 15.32
C MET A 1 -4.17 -25.60 14.75
N ASP A 2 -4.35 -25.42 13.45
CA ASP A 2 -4.44 -24.09 12.81
C ASP A 2 -5.72 -23.30 13.14
N LYS A 3 -6.87 -23.98 13.32
CA LYS A 3 -8.13 -23.32 13.73
C LYS A 3 -8.04 -22.71 15.13
N LEU A 4 -7.44 -23.42 16.09
CA LEU A 4 -7.27 -22.92 17.46
C LEU A 4 -6.29 -21.73 17.51
N LYS A 5 -5.15 -21.83 16.81
CA LYS A 5 -4.20 -20.72 16.68
C LYS A 5 -4.83 -19.49 16.02
N GLY A 6 -5.64 -19.70 14.99
CA GLY A 6 -6.39 -18.63 14.33
C GLY A 6 -7.41 -17.96 15.26
N ALA A 7 -8.18 -18.75 16.04
CA ALA A 7 -9.14 -18.21 17.00
C ALA A 7 -8.47 -17.42 18.13
N LEU A 8 -7.35 -17.92 18.67
CA LEU A 8 -6.56 -17.21 19.67
C LEU A 8 -6.00 -15.89 19.15
N LEU A 9 -5.47 -15.90 17.92
CA LEU A 9 -4.97 -14.67 17.27
C LEU A 9 -6.09 -13.64 17.08
N VAL A 10 -7.24 -14.05 16.54
CA VAL A 10 -8.39 -13.14 16.37
C VAL A 10 -8.89 -12.63 17.72
N GLY A 11 -8.92 -13.47 18.76
CA GLY A 11 -9.25 -13.06 20.14
C GLY A 11 -8.28 -11.99 20.66
N ALA A 12 -6.98 -12.20 20.50
CA ALA A 12 -5.95 -11.22 20.89
C ALA A 12 -6.09 -9.89 20.12
N LEU A 13 -6.36 -9.95 18.80
CA LEU A 13 -6.61 -8.75 17.98
C LEU A 13 -7.85 -7.98 18.46
N ARG A 14 -8.92 -8.68 18.85
CA ARG A 14 -10.13 -8.04 19.41
C ARG A 14 -9.86 -7.33 20.72
N LEU A 15 -9.14 -7.96 21.65
CA LEU A 15 -8.74 -7.32 22.90
C LEU A 15 -7.83 -6.11 22.64
N PHE A 16 -6.89 -6.25 21.75
CA PHE A 16 -6.00 -5.15 21.35
C PHE A 16 -6.77 -3.97 20.76
N ALA A 17 -7.78 -4.23 19.95
CA ALA A 17 -8.62 -3.21 19.31
C ALA A 17 -9.51 -2.42 20.29
N LEU A 18 -9.57 -2.80 21.56
CA LEU A 18 -10.24 -2.02 22.63
C LEU A 18 -9.38 -0.85 23.14
N LEU A 19 -8.08 -0.86 22.86
CA LEU A 19 -7.18 0.19 23.32
C LEU A 19 -7.55 1.55 22.70
N PRO A 20 -7.33 2.66 23.43
CA PRO A 20 -7.41 3.99 22.88
C PRO A 20 -6.41 4.17 21.72
N TRP A 21 -6.77 4.96 20.72
CA TRP A 21 -5.97 5.17 19.52
C TRP A 21 -4.49 5.51 19.78
N ARG A 22 -4.25 6.44 20.72
CA ARG A 22 -2.89 6.82 21.11
C ARG A 22 -2.10 5.66 21.72
N ALA A 23 -2.75 4.79 22.48
CA ALA A 23 -2.10 3.59 23.02
C ALA A 23 -1.76 2.56 21.92
N VAL A 24 -2.64 2.38 20.93
CA VAL A 24 -2.37 1.56 19.75
C VAL A 24 -1.10 2.02 19.02
N GLN A 25 -0.97 3.33 18.79
CA GLN A 25 0.21 3.91 18.15
C GLN A 25 1.47 3.82 19.03
N ALA A 26 1.33 4.03 20.34
CA ALA A 26 2.45 3.91 21.28
C ALA A 26 3.01 2.47 21.31
N VAL A 27 2.13 1.46 21.38
CA VAL A 27 2.51 0.05 21.30
C VAL A 27 3.20 -0.25 19.96
N GLY A 28 2.65 0.23 18.85
CA GLY A 28 3.28 0.07 17.53
C GLY A 28 4.66 0.69 17.46
N SER A 29 4.80 1.91 17.99
CA SER A 29 6.09 2.60 18.07
C SER A 29 7.10 1.85 18.94
N ALA A 30 6.67 1.29 20.07
CA ALA A 30 7.52 0.47 20.96
C ALA A 30 7.98 -0.83 20.26
N ILE A 31 7.07 -1.52 19.55
CA ILE A 31 7.43 -2.68 18.72
C ILE A 31 8.50 -2.29 17.69
N GLY A 32 8.29 -1.20 16.96
CA GLY A 32 9.25 -0.71 15.97
C GLY A 32 10.59 -0.31 16.59
N TRP A 33 10.58 0.27 17.78
CA TRP A 33 11.81 0.59 18.53
C TRP A 33 12.58 -0.69 18.91
N VAL A 34 11.90 -1.74 19.40
CA VAL A 34 12.52 -3.03 19.68
C VAL A 34 13.10 -3.63 18.39
N MET A 35 12.34 -3.60 17.28
CA MET A 35 12.83 -4.06 15.97
C MET A 35 14.11 -3.30 15.54
N TRP A 36 14.20 -2.01 15.82
CA TRP A 36 15.39 -1.22 15.52
C TRP A 36 16.60 -1.64 16.38
N LYS A 37 16.39 -1.88 17.68
CA LYS A 37 17.45 -2.18 18.65
C LYS A 37 17.92 -3.63 18.62
N THR A 38 17.11 -4.55 18.06
CA THR A 38 17.45 -5.99 18.04
C THR A 38 17.75 -6.47 16.62
N PRO A 39 18.65 -7.47 16.44
CA PRO A 39 18.86 -8.10 15.15
C PRO A 39 17.59 -8.79 14.65
N ASN A 40 17.12 -8.41 13.47
CA ASN A 40 15.99 -9.06 12.81
C ASN A 40 15.97 -8.76 11.31
N ARG A 41 15.32 -9.65 10.55
CA ARG A 41 15.23 -9.56 9.09
C ARG A 41 14.63 -8.23 8.58
N SER A 42 13.61 -7.70 9.25
CA SER A 42 12.95 -6.46 8.79
C SER A 42 13.89 -5.28 8.86
N ARG A 43 14.66 -5.16 9.96
CA ARG A 43 15.68 -4.11 10.11
C ARG A 43 16.76 -4.19 9.02
N ASP A 44 17.24 -5.40 8.74
CA ASP A 44 18.29 -5.59 7.74
C ASP A 44 17.78 -5.22 6.33
N VAL A 45 16.55 -5.61 5.99
CA VAL A 45 15.92 -5.22 4.72
C VAL A 45 15.73 -3.70 4.63
N VAL A 46 15.27 -3.05 5.70
CA VAL A 46 15.12 -1.58 5.75
C VAL A 46 16.46 -0.89 5.52
N ARG A 47 17.54 -1.33 6.20
CA ARG A 47 18.89 -0.78 6.02
C ARG A 47 19.39 -0.93 4.58
N ILE A 48 19.25 -2.12 3.99
CA ILE A 48 19.63 -2.38 2.60
C ILE A 48 18.88 -1.46 1.65
N ASN A 49 17.55 -1.41 1.78
CA ASN A 49 16.71 -0.61 0.90
C ASN A 49 17.05 0.88 0.98
N LEU A 50 17.17 1.44 2.18
CA LEU A 50 17.51 2.84 2.36
C LEU A 50 18.93 3.16 1.89
N ALA A 51 19.91 2.27 2.11
CA ALA A 51 21.28 2.49 1.62
C ALA A 51 21.35 2.51 0.08
N LYS A 52 20.53 1.71 -0.59
CA LYS A 52 20.49 1.62 -2.05
C LYS A 52 19.61 2.69 -2.70
N CYS A 53 18.55 3.12 -2.02
CA CYS A 53 17.65 4.17 -2.54
C CYS A 53 18.16 5.58 -2.27
N PHE A 54 18.89 5.80 -1.18
CA PHE A 54 19.46 7.09 -0.77
C PHE A 54 20.98 6.99 -0.54
N PRO A 55 21.77 6.67 -1.59
CA PRO A 55 23.22 6.51 -1.44
C PRO A 55 23.90 7.83 -1.03
N GLU A 56 23.31 8.98 -1.40
CA GLU A 56 23.79 10.31 -1.08
C GLU A 56 23.53 10.77 0.36
N MET A 57 22.60 10.08 1.07
CA MET A 57 22.22 10.46 2.43
C MET A 57 23.35 10.13 3.43
N ASP A 58 23.61 11.07 4.34
CA ASP A 58 24.56 10.85 5.43
C ASP A 58 24.26 9.55 6.20
N PRO A 59 25.27 8.72 6.54
CA PRO A 59 25.05 7.44 7.22
C PRO A 59 24.31 7.56 8.55
N ALA A 60 24.54 8.62 9.34
CA ALA A 60 23.86 8.82 10.62
C ALA A 60 22.40 9.27 10.41
N GLU A 61 22.14 10.10 9.40
CA GLU A 61 20.79 10.49 9.00
C GLU A 61 20.00 9.26 8.48
N ARG A 62 20.64 8.45 7.65
CA ARG A 62 20.04 7.21 7.14
C ARG A 62 19.69 6.23 8.25
N GLU A 63 20.58 6.05 9.25
CA GLU A 63 20.26 5.19 10.40
C GLU A 63 19.13 5.76 11.29
N ARG A 64 19.01 7.09 11.41
CA ARG A 64 17.84 7.72 12.06
C ARG A 64 16.55 7.40 11.27
N LEU A 65 16.59 7.49 9.94
CA LEU A 65 15.47 7.13 9.08
C LEU A 65 15.10 5.64 9.19
N VAL A 66 16.09 4.74 9.32
CA VAL A 66 15.85 3.31 9.64
C VAL A 66 15.02 3.18 10.92
N GLY A 67 15.41 3.87 11.99
CA GLY A 67 14.69 3.84 13.27
C GLY A 67 13.28 4.39 13.19
N GLN A 68 13.08 5.49 12.46
CA GLN A 68 11.76 6.08 12.23
C GLN A 68 10.87 5.15 11.40
N SER A 69 11.41 4.59 10.31
CA SER A 69 10.69 3.66 9.44
C SER A 69 10.25 2.40 10.19
N LEU A 70 11.09 1.83 11.04
CA LEU A 70 10.71 0.66 11.84
C LEU A 70 9.61 1.00 12.85
N LYS A 71 9.64 2.19 13.46
CA LYS A 71 8.54 2.66 14.34
C LYS A 71 7.24 2.81 13.56
N ASP A 72 7.29 3.36 12.35
CA ASP A 72 6.10 3.52 11.50
C ASP A 72 5.59 2.17 10.95
N ILE A 73 6.48 1.20 10.68
CA ILE A 73 6.10 -0.18 10.37
C ILE A 73 5.41 -0.83 11.58
N GLY A 74 5.93 -0.64 12.78
CA GLY A 74 5.28 -1.11 14.01
C GLY A 74 3.89 -0.52 14.21
N LYS A 75 3.73 0.79 13.98
CA LYS A 75 2.41 1.45 14.00
C LYS A 75 1.49 0.85 12.92
N SER A 76 1.98 0.66 11.69
CA SER A 76 1.17 0.05 10.62
C SER A 76 0.64 -1.33 11.00
N LEU A 77 1.41 -2.14 11.72
CA LEU A 77 0.96 -3.45 12.21
C LEU A 77 -0.18 -3.32 13.22
N THR A 78 -0.03 -2.45 14.23
CA THR A 78 -1.03 -2.28 15.29
C THR A 78 -2.29 -1.58 14.79
N GLU A 79 -2.16 -0.57 13.93
CA GLU A 79 -3.26 0.15 13.31
C GLU A 79 -4.05 -0.73 12.35
N SER A 80 -3.39 -1.55 11.52
CA SER A 80 -4.05 -2.53 10.66
C SER A 80 -4.80 -3.58 11.46
N ALA A 81 -4.22 -4.07 12.57
CA ALA A 81 -4.89 -4.98 13.48
C ALA A 81 -6.21 -4.40 14.01
N CYS A 82 -6.23 -3.11 14.36
CA CYS A 82 -7.45 -2.41 14.75
C CYS A 82 -8.43 -2.26 13.60
N ALA A 83 -7.97 -1.84 12.42
CA ALA A 83 -8.81 -1.67 11.23
C ALA A 83 -9.48 -2.98 10.80
N TRP A 84 -8.86 -4.13 11.06
CA TRP A 84 -9.45 -5.45 10.79
C TRP A 84 -10.55 -5.86 11.77
N ILE A 85 -10.66 -5.20 12.91
CA ILE A 85 -11.65 -5.52 13.96
C ILE A 85 -12.75 -4.46 14.04
N TRP A 86 -12.40 -3.18 13.84
CA TRP A 86 -13.33 -2.07 13.96
C TRP A 86 -14.39 -2.06 12.86
N PRO A 87 -15.57 -1.48 13.13
CA PRO A 87 -16.47 -1.05 12.06
C PRO A 87 -15.72 -0.09 11.12
N ALA A 88 -15.97 -0.21 9.80
CA ALA A 88 -15.29 0.62 8.80
C ALA A 88 -15.40 2.12 9.10
N GLN A 89 -16.54 2.57 9.63
CA GLN A 89 -16.77 3.97 10.00
C GLN A 89 -15.72 4.49 10.99
N ARG A 90 -15.33 3.68 11.99
CA ARG A 90 -14.30 4.10 12.96
C ARG A 90 -12.95 4.36 12.32
N SER A 91 -12.59 3.62 11.28
CA SER A 91 -11.37 3.88 10.49
C SER A 91 -11.52 5.14 9.63
N ILE A 92 -12.71 5.36 9.06
CA ILE A 92 -13.02 6.56 8.27
C ILE A 92 -12.99 7.81 9.14
N ASP A 93 -13.47 7.73 10.37
CA ASP A 93 -13.45 8.84 11.34
C ASP A 93 -12.03 9.26 11.75
N LEU A 94 -11.02 8.42 11.51
CA LEU A 94 -9.61 8.80 11.68
C LEU A 94 -9.06 9.64 10.52
N VAL A 95 -9.76 9.75 9.40
CA VAL A 95 -9.39 10.66 8.31
C VAL A 95 -9.78 12.07 8.72
N ARG A 96 -8.77 12.91 8.97
CA ARG A 96 -8.94 14.31 9.44
C ARG A 96 -8.87 15.32 8.31
N GLU A 97 -8.09 15.00 7.29
CA GLU A 97 -7.86 15.85 6.14
C GLU A 97 -8.01 15.05 4.86
N VAL A 98 -8.61 15.66 3.85
CA VAL A 98 -8.74 15.08 2.51
C VAL A 98 -8.33 16.13 1.49
N GLU A 99 -7.40 15.78 0.62
CA GLU A 99 -6.91 16.63 -0.47
C GLU A 99 -7.18 15.93 -1.81
N GLY A 100 -7.74 16.66 -2.79
CA GLY A 100 -7.99 16.17 -4.14
C GLY A 100 -9.18 15.19 -4.26
N LEU A 101 -10.19 15.30 -3.38
CA LEU A 101 -11.39 14.44 -3.47
C LEU A 101 -12.18 14.67 -4.77
N ASP A 102 -12.12 15.87 -5.31
CA ASP A 102 -12.68 16.26 -6.61
C ASP A 102 -12.10 15.42 -7.75
N VAL A 103 -10.79 15.14 -7.73
CA VAL A 103 -10.14 14.28 -8.72
C VAL A 103 -10.80 12.90 -8.80
N LEU A 104 -11.13 12.31 -7.65
CA LEU A 104 -11.84 11.02 -7.63
C LEU A 104 -13.28 11.16 -8.12
N LYS A 105 -13.98 12.20 -7.70
CA LYS A 105 -15.37 12.46 -8.13
C LYS A 105 -15.47 12.65 -9.64
N ASP A 106 -14.56 13.43 -10.23
CA ASP A 106 -14.49 13.67 -11.66
C ASP A 106 -14.15 12.38 -12.44
N ALA A 107 -13.20 11.59 -11.91
CA ALA A 107 -12.87 10.29 -12.48
C ALA A 107 -14.10 9.36 -12.51
N LEU A 108 -14.86 9.27 -11.40
CA LEU A 108 -16.08 8.47 -11.31
C LEU A 108 -17.20 8.99 -12.22
N ALA A 109 -17.33 10.31 -12.37
CA ALA A 109 -18.32 10.95 -13.25
C ALA A 109 -17.97 10.81 -14.74
N SER A 110 -16.73 10.49 -15.09
CA SER A 110 -16.28 10.36 -16.50
C SER A 110 -16.95 9.22 -17.26
N GLY A 111 -17.62 8.28 -16.58
CA GLY A 111 -18.19 7.06 -17.18
C GLY A 111 -17.13 6.01 -17.58
N LYS A 112 -15.85 6.32 -17.47
CA LYS A 112 -14.75 5.37 -17.67
C LYS A 112 -14.49 4.58 -16.39
N GLY A 113 -13.83 3.40 -16.52
CA GLY A 113 -13.36 2.68 -15.36
C GLY A 113 -12.32 3.47 -14.56
N VAL A 114 -12.35 3.36 -13.24
CA VAL A 114 -11.43 4.06 -12.34
C VAL A 114 -10.46 3.08 -11.70
N VAL A 115 -9.16 3.35 -11.87
CA VAL A 115 -8.08 2.58 -11.22
C VAL A 115 -7.51 3.42 -10.08
N GLY A 116 -7.92 3.10 -8.86
CA GLY A 116 -7.30 3.63 -7.63
C GLY A 116 -5.94 2.99 -7.42
N ILE A 117 -4.89 3.79 -7.49
CA ILE A 117 -3.49 3.35 -7.43
C ILE A 117 -2.93 3.74 -6.07
N THR A 118 -2.47 2.77 -5.31
CA THR A 118 -1.83 3.01 -4.01
C THR A 118 -0.44 2.39 -3.94
N SER A 119 0.28 2.64 -2.86
CA SER A 119 1.51 1.95 -2.50
C SER A 119 1.48 1.60 -1.01
N HIS A 120 2.43 0.79 -0.53
CA HIS A 120 2.55 0.48 0.89
C HIS A 120 3.18 1.67 1.66
N LEU A 121 2.52 2.84 1.54
CA LEU A 121 2.86 4.10 2.18
C LEU A 121 1.72 4.54 3.10
N GLY A 122 2.02 4.89 4.34
CA GLY A 122 1.04 5.25 5.34
C GLY A 122 0.20 4.05 5.81
N ASN A 123 -1.14 4.20 5.87
CA ASN A 123 -2.04 3.13 6.29
C ASN A 123 -3.03 2.76 5.17
N TRP A 124 -2.75 1.69 4.46
CA TRP A 124 -3.59 1.20 3.36
C TRP A 124 -4.92 0.57 3.81
N GLU A 125 -5.08 0.14 5.08
CA GLU A 125 -6.38 -0.36 5.55
C GLU A 125 -7.36 0.78 5.83
N VAL A 126 -6.90 1.88 6.42
CA VAL A 126 -7.70 3.10 6.56
C VAL A 126 -8.04 3.68 5.18
N LEU A 127 -7.05 3.73 4.27
CA LEU A 127 -7.27 4.14 2.89
C LEU A 127 -8.34 3.28 2.20
N ASN A 128 -8.30 1.97 2.41
CA ASN A 128 -9.27 1.05 1.83
C ASN A 128 -10.69 1.37 2.31
N HIS A 129 -10.91 1.59 3.61
CA HIS A 129 -12.23 1.97 4.13
C HIS A 129 -12.68 3.34 3.60
N PHE A 130 -11.77 4.32 3.54
CA PHE A 130 -12.08 5.63 2.96
C PHE A 130 -12.47 5.51 1.48
N TYR A 131 -11.66 4.82 0.66
CA TYR A 131 -11.94 4.65 -0.77
C TYR A 131 -13.26 3.92 -1.00
N CYS A 132 -13.54 2.86 -0.23
CA CYS A 132 -14.80 2.12 -0.29
C CYS A 132 -16.01 2.93 0.17
N SER A 133 -15.84 3.99 0.98
CA SER A 133 -16.92 4.91 1.34
C SER A 133 -17.27 5.90 0.23
N GLN A 134 -16.32 6.19 -0.66
CA GLN A 134 -16.54 7.10 -1.80
C GLN A 134 -17.16 6.39 -3.02
N CYS A 135 -16.80 5.13 -3.22
CA CYS A 135 -17.34 4.28 -4.29
C CYS A 135 -17.30 2.81 -3.83
N LYS A 136 -17.79 1.89 -4.65
CA LYS A 136 -17.79 0.44 -4.33
C LYS A 136 -16.77 -0.32 -5.19
N PRO A 137 -15.47 -0.13 -4.98
CA PRO A 137 -14.45 -0.70 -5.84
C PRO A 137 -14.30 -2.21 -5.64
N ILE A 138 -13.65 -2.88 -6.59
CA ILE A 138 -13.01 -4.18 -6.33
C ILE A 138 -11.60 -3.90 -5.78
N ILE A 139 -11.34 -4.34 -4.55
CA ILE A 139 -10.00 -4.24 -3.95
C ILE A 139 -9.18 -5.47 -4.30
N PHE A 140 -8.08 -5.24 -5.02
CA PHE A 140 -7.14 -6.31 -5.37
C PHE A 140 -6.18 -6.59 -4.23
N TYR A 141 -6.07 -7.87 -3.79
CA TYR A 141 -5.25 -8.23 -2.64
C TYR A 141 -4.58 -9.59 -2.80
N ARG A 142 -3.52 -9.80 -2.04
CA ARG A 142 -2.89 -11.12 -1.90
C ARG A 142 -3.40 -11.80 -0.64
N PRO A 143 -4.07 -12.97 -0.75
CA PRO A 143 -4.55 -13.71 0.42
C PRO A 143 -3.40 -14.08 1.37
N PRO A 144 -3.56 -13.83 2.70
CA PRO A 144 -2.59 -14.30 3.68
C PRO A 144 -2.64 -15.84 3.80
N LYS A 145 -1.53 -16.42 4.28
CA LYS A 145 -1.43 -17.89 4.42
C LYS A 145 -2.37 -18.48 5.48
N LEU A 146 -2.69 -17.72 6.52
CA LEU A 146 -3.58 -18.15 7.61
C LEU A 146 -5.03 -17.89 7.20
N LYS A 147 -5.81 -18.97 7.01
CA LYS A 147 -7.24 -18.87 6.61
C LYS A 147 -8.08 -17.99 7.52
N ALA A 148 -7.89 -18.07 8.84
CA ALA A 148 -8.64 -17.24 9.79
C ALA A 148 -8.37 -15.75 9.63
N VAL A 149 -7.14 -15.35 9.23
CA VAL A 149 -6.79 -13.98 8.93
C VAL A 149 -7.38 -13.57 7.58
N ASP A 150 -7.38 -14.45 6.58
CA ASP A 150 -8.00 -14.17 5.28
C ASP A 150 -9.51 -13.94 5.41
N GLU A 151 -10.20 -14.80 6.16
CA GLU A 151 -11.63 -14.67 6.45
C GLU A 151 -11.93 -13.33 7.15
N LEU A 152 -11.12 -12.97 8.16
CA LEU A 152 -11.25 -11.69 8.86
C LEU A 152 -11.07 -10.50 7.90
N LEU A 153 -10.00 -10.51 7.11
CA LEU A 153 -9.70 -9.44 6.14
C LEU A 153 -10.79 -9.31 5.07
N ARG A 154 -11.26 -10.42 4.53
CA ARG A 154 -12.34 -10.41 3.53
C ARG A 154 -13.62 -9.83 4.11
N LYS A 155 -14.01 -10.26 5.33
CA LYS A 155 -15.19 -9.74 6.02
C LYS A 155 -15.08 -8.21 6.23
N GLN A 156 -13.92 -7.74 6.65
CA GLN A 156 -13.70 -6.32 6.88
C GLN A 156 -13.72 -5.50 5.60
N ARG A 157 -13.04 -5.99 4.57
CA ARG A 157 -12.92 -5.27 3.30
C ARG A 157 -14.21 -5.18 2.49
N VAL A 158 -15.24 -5.94 2.82
CA VAL A 158 -16.56 -5.89 2.14
C VAL A 158 -17.65 -5.17 2.95
N GLN A 159 -17.33 -4.62 4.12
CA GLN A 159 -18.31 -3.97 5.00
C GLN A 159 -19.11 -2.84 4.34
N LEU A 160 -18.51 -2.15 3.38
CA LEU A 160 -19.12 -1.01 2.69
C LEU A 160 -19.78 -1.40 1.36
N GLY A 161 -19.99 -2.72 1.13
CA GLY A 161 -20.63 -3.24 -0.08
C GLY A 161 -19.72 -3.32 -1.31
N ASN A 162 -18.42 -3.08 -1.14
CA ASN A 162 -17.40 -3.31 -2.16
C ASN A 162 -17.07 -4.80 -2.29
N LYS A 163 -16.24 -5.15 -3.29
CA LYS A 163 -15.77 -6.52 -3.52
C LYS A 163 -14.27 -6.62 -3.29
N VAL A 164 -13.79 -7.85 -3.12
CA VAL A 164 -12.35 -8.16 -3.09
C VAL A 164 -12.01 -9.16 -4.18
N ALA A 165 -10.84 -9.00 -4.80
CA ALA A 165 -10.31 -9.93 -5.79
C ALA A 165 -8.92 -10.39 -5.35
N ALA A 166 -8.73 -11.71 -5.24
CA ALA A 166 -7.43 -12.29 -4.94
C ALA A 166 -6.47 -12.13 -6.13
N SER A 167 -5.16 -12.11 -5.87
CA SER A 167 -4.11 -12.07 -6.89
C SER A 167 -3.95 -13.42 -7.62
N THR A 168 -5.05 -13.93 -8.16
CA THR A 168 -5.17 -15.12 -9.01
C THR A 168 -5.58 -14.71 -10.42
N LYS A 169 -5.54 -15.65 -11.37
CA LYS A 169 -5.97 -15.41 -12.75
C LYS A 169 -7.43 -14.92 -12.80
N GLU A 170 -8.31 -15.55 -12.04
CA GLU A 170 -9.74 -15.21 -11.95
C GLU A 170 -9.95 -13.81 -11.35
N GLY A 171 -9.18 -13.47 -10.29
CA GLY A 171 -9.22 -12.16 -9.67
C GLY A 171 -8.72 -11.06 -10.61
N ILE A 172 -7.65 -11.30 -11.36
CA ILE A 172 -7.15 -10.37 -12.40
C ILE A 172 -8.23 -10.14 -13.46
N LEU A 173 -8.87 -11.20 -13.96
CA LEU A 173 -9.93 -11.09 -14.95
C LEU A 173 -11.15 -10.31 -14.42
N SER A 174 -11.51 -10.51 -13.13
CA SER A 174 -12.62 -9.78 -12.51
C SER A 174 -12.32 -8.28 -12.40
N VAL A 175 -11.10 -7.90 -12.05
CA VAL A 175 -10.63 -6.49 -12.00
C VAL A 175 -10.69 -5.85 -13.38
N ILE A 176 -10.15 -6.52 -14.41
CA ILE A 176 -10.20 -6.02 -15.80
C ILE A 176 -11.65 -5.85 -16.29
N LYS A 177 -12.50 -6.82 -15.98
CA LYS A 177 -13.93 -6.76 -16.36
C LYS A 177 -14.66 -5.60 -15.68
N GLU A 178 -14.36 -5.33 -14.41
CA GLU A 178 -14.95 -4.21 -13.67
C GLU A 178 -14.55 -2.86 -14.28
N VAL A 179 -13.26 -2.66 -14.54
CA VAL A 179 -12.76 -1.43 -15.19
C VAL A 179 -13.41 -1.23 -16.57
N ARG A 180 -13.52 -2.29 -17.39
CA ARG A 180 -14.17 -2.21 -18.71
C ARG A 180 -15.64 -1.86 -18.67
N LYS A 181 -16.33 -2.09 -17.55
CA LYS A 181 -17.74 -1.72 -17.32
C LYS A 181 -17.91 -0.31 -16.75
N GLY A 182 -16.85 0.46 -16.60
CA GLY A 182 -16.90 1.76 -15.96
C GLY A 182 -16.84 1.70 -14.43
N GLY A 183 -16.58 0.53 -13.84
CA GLY A 183 -16.47 0.36 -12.39
C GLY A 183 -15.11 0.78 -11.84
N ALA A 184 -14.98 0.78 -10.50
CA ALA A 184 -13.78 1.18 -9.80
C ALA A 184 -13.00 -0.02 -9.24
N VAL A 185 -11.67 0.09 -9.20
CA VAL A 185 -10.78 -0.91 -8.61
C VAL A 185 -9.70 -0.24 -7.75
N GLY A 186 -9.17 -0.94 -6.73
CA GLY A 186 -8.03 -0.48 -5.92
C GLY A 186 -6.86 -1.44 -6.05
N ILE A 187 -5.69 -0.95 -6.46
CA ILE A 187 -4.52 -1.78 -6.79
C ILE A 187 -3.24 -1.16 -6.20
N PRO A 188 -2.46 -1.94 -5.42
CA PRO A 188 -1.12 -1.50 -5.01
C PRO A 188 -0.15 -1.59 -6.21
N ALA A 189 0.59 -0.51 -6.46
CA ALA A 189 1.51 -0.37 -7.60
C ALA A 189 2.93 -0.88 -7.31
N ASP A 190 3.30 -0.96 -6.03
CA ASP A 190 4.68 -1.16 -5.58
C ASP A 190 5.10 -2.61 -5.25
N PRO A 191 4.22 -3.63 -5.11
CA PRO A 191 4.70 -5.01 -4.97
C PRO A 191 5.47 -5.49 -6.20
N GLU A 192 6.57 -6.22 -5.95
CA GLU A 192 7.35 -6.84 -7.02
C GLU A 192 6.53 -7.92 -7.75
N PRO A 193 6.33 -7.81 -9.07
CA PRO A 193 5.59 -8.80 -9.86
C PRO A 193 6.43 -10.05 -10.20
N SER A 194 5.83 -11.01 -10.91
CA SER A 194 6.61 -12.02 -11.66
C SER A 194 7.41 -11.34 -12.80
N GLU A 195 8.50 -11.95 -13.24
CA GLU A 195 9.35 -11.37 -14.31
C GLU A 195 8.55 -11.09 -15.58
N SER A 196 7.72 -12.03 -15.99
CA SER A 196 6.87 -11.90 -17.18
C SER A 196 5.82 -10.78 -17.06
N ALA A 197 5.41 -10.42 -15.83
CA ALA A 197 4.39 -9.40 -15.56
C ALA A 197 4.97 -8.02 -15.24
N GLY A 198 6.30 -7.87 -15.27
CA GLY A 198 6.99 -6.62 -14.94
C GLY A 198 7.99 -6.17 -15.99
N ILE A 199 8.48 -4.97 -15.78
CA ILE A 199 9.61 -4.38 -16.49
C ILE A 199 10.46 -3.60 -15.47
N PHE A 200 11.78 -3.59 -15.66
CA PHE A 200 12.67 -2.77 -14.85
C PHE A 200 12.58 -1.32 -15.27
N VAL A 201 12.26 -0.45 -14.31
CA VAL A 201 12.23 1.02 -14.50
C VAL A 201 12.92 1.72 -13.34
N PRO A 202 13.37 2.96 -13.51
CA PRO A 202 13.97 3.75 -12.44
C PRO A 202 13.07 3.85 -11.22
N PHE A 203 13.66 3.65 -10.03
CA PHE A 203 13.04 3.88 -8.73
C PHE A 203 14.14 4.27 -7.74
N PHE A 204 14.16 5.52 -7.31
CA PHE A 204 15.29 6.12 -6.60
C PHE A 204 16.60 5.99 -7.38
N ALA A 205 17.71 5.76 -6.69
CA ALA A 205 19.03 5.61 -7.31
C ALA A 205 19.25 4.24 -7.99
N THR A 206 18.19 3.47 -8.25
CA THR A 206 18.29 2.11 -8.79
C THR A 206 17.14 1.78 -9.73
N GLN A 207 17.08 0.53 -10.18
CA GLN A 207 15.94 -0.01 -10.94
C GLN A 207 15.12 -0.98 -10.12
N ALA A 208 13.80 -0.95 -10.30
CA ALA A 208 12.87 -1.87 -9.66
C ALA A 208 11.97 -2.55 -10.69
N LEU A 209 11.80 -3.87 -10.56
CA LEU A 209 10.84 -4.61 -11.38
C LEU A 209 9.43 -4.13 -11.05
N THR A 210 8.80 -3.42 -11.96
CA THR A 210 7.52 -2.72 -11.79
C THR A 210 6.43 -3.39 -12.62
N SER A 211 5.26 -3.56 -12.01
CA SER A 211 4.12 -4.26 -12.64
C SER A 211 3.57 -3.49 -13.83
N LYS A 212 3.35 -4.19 -14.94
CA LYS A 212 2.66 -3.68 -16.14
C LYS A 212 1.13 -3.64 -15.98
N PHE A 213 0.57 -4.14 -14.87
CA PHE A 213 -0.87 -4.37 -14.73
C PHE A 213 -1.68 -3.07 -14.76
N VAL A 214 -1.30 -2.09 -13.93
CA VAL A 214 -1.95 -0.77 -13.92
C VAL A 214 -1.70 -0.01 -15.22
N PRO A 215 -0.45 0.13 -15.72
CA PRO A 215 -0.17 0.74 -17.01
C PRO A 215 -1.00 0.18 -18.15
N ASN A 216 -1.12 -1.13 -18.28
CA ASN A 216 -1.90 -1.76 -19.33
C ASN A 216 -3.42 -1.44 -19.27
N MET A 217 -3.95 -1.19 -18.09
CA MET A 217 -5.36 -0.78 -17.94
C MET A 217 -5.58 0.68 -18.34
N LEU A 218 -4.60 1.54 -18.13
CA LEU A 218 -4.69 2.98 -18.45
C LEU A 218 -4.33 3.27 -19.91
N ALA A 219 -3.55 2.41 -20.56
CA ALA A 219 -3.03 2.61 -21.91
C ALA A 219 -4.09 3.09 -22.91
N GLY A 220 -3.80 4.22 -23.59
CA GLY A 220 -4.70 4.84 -24.56
C GLY A 220 -5.96 5.45 -23.94
N GLY A 221 -5.96 5.79 -22.66
CA GLY A 221 -7.08 6.47 -21.98
C GLY A 221 -8.34 5.60 -21.78
N LYS A 222 -8.16 4.26 -21.73
CA LYS A 222 -9.27 3.29 -21.54
C LYS A 222 -9.89 3.36 -20.15
N ALA A 223 -9.14 3.80 -19.16
CA ALA A 223 -9.57 4.00 -17.78
C ALA A 223 -8.92 5.26 -17.22
N VAL A 224 -9.41 5.75 -16.09
CA VAL A 224 -8.82 6.89 -15.36
C VAL A 224 -8.05 6.39 -14.16
N GLY A 225 -6.79 6.80 -14.02
CA GLY A 225 -5.94 6.48 -12.88
C GLY A 225 -6.00 7.59 -11.82
N VAL A 226 -6.19 7.19 -10.55
CA VAL A 226 -6.15 8.10 -9.40
C VAL A 226 -5.22 7.50 -8.35
N PHE A 227 -4.14 8.21 -7.99
CA PHE A 227 -3.31 7.83 -6.85
C PHE A 227 -4.00 8.18 -5.54
N LEU A 228 -3.86 7.28 -4.54
CA LEU A 228 -4.50 7.45 -3.23
C LEU A 228 -3.52 7.00 -2.14
N HIS A 229 -3.35 7.85 -1.11
CA HIS A 229 -2.54 7.54 0.06
C HIS A 229 -3.20 8.06 1.34
N ALA A 230 -3.18 7.28 2.42
CA ALA A 230 -3.58 7.72 3.76
C ALA A 230 -2.33 7.86 4.63
N LEU A 231 -1.88 9.09 4.81
CA LEU A 231 -0.65 9.46 5.50
C LEU A 231 -0.94 9.82 6.95
N ARG A 232 -0.15 9.31 7.90
CA ARG A 232 -0.29 9.68 9.31
C ARG A 232 0.03 11.14 9.51
N LEU A 233 -0.82 11.83 10.25
CA LEU A 233 -0.56 13.17 10.72
C LEU A 233 0.56 13.16 11.78
N PRO A 234 1.44 14.17 11.80
CA PRO A 234 2.59 14.23 12.71
C PRO A 234 2.22 14.16 14.19
N ASP A 235 1.06 14.72 14.55
CA ASP A 235 0.53 14.76 15.93
C ASP A 235 -0.13 13.43 16.37
N GLY A 236 -0.25 12.45 15.46
CA GLY A 236 -0.88 11.16 15.72
C GLY A 236 -2.41 11.23 15.83
N SER A 237 -3.06 12.35 15.49
CA SER A 237 -4.53 12.51 15.60
C SER A 237 -5.33 11.68 14.59
N GLY A 238 -4.67 11.22 13.52
CA GLY A 238 -5.31 10.47 12.45
C GLY A 238 -4.51 10.51 11.15
N TYR A 239 -5.23 10.65 10.04
CA TYR A 239 -4.67 10.57 8.69
C TYR A 239 -5.10 11.75 7.82
N LYS A 240 -4.20 12.14 6.92
CA LYS A 240 -4.50 12.91 5.73
C LYS A 240 -4.60 11.96 4.55
N VAL A 241 -5.73 11.99 3.83
CA VAL A 241 -5.88 11.28 2.57
C VAL A 241 -5.57 12.24 1.43
N ILE A 242 -4.67 11.84 0.55
CA ILE A 242 -4.31 12.59 -0.66
C ILE A 242 -4.74 11.78 -1.87
N LEU A 243 -5.45 12.44 -2.79
CA LEU A 243 -5.88 11.91 -4.08
C LEU A 243 -5.29 12.76 -5.20
N GLU A 244 -4.72 12.13 -6.21
CA GLU A 244 -4.06 12.81 -7.33
C GLU A 244 -4.33 12.07 -8.63
N ALA A 245 -4.61 12.81 -9.71
CA ALA A 245 -4.75 12.24 -11.04
C ALA A 245 -3.44 11.60 -11.51
N ALA A 246 -3.53 10.44 -12.16
CA ALA A 246 -2.37 9.86 -12.83
C ALA A 246 -1.86 10.81 -13.91
N PRO A 247 -0.52 11.06 -13.99
CA PRO A 247 0.05 11.92 -15.00
C PRO A 247 -0.17 11.35 -16.41
N GLU A 248 -0.22 12.23 -17.41
CA GLU A 248 -0.53 11.85 -18.78
C GLU A 248 0.39 10.77 -19.35
N ALA A 249 1.66 10.78 -18.98
CA ALA A 249 2.63 9.75 -19.38
C ALA A 249 2.23 8.33 -18.96
N MET A 250 1.37 8.14 -17.94
CA MET A 250 0.85 6.82 -17.55
C MET A 250 -0.18 6.27 -18.54
N TYR A 251 -0.73 7.09 -19.41
CA TYR A 251 -1.68 6.67 -20.45
C TYR A 251 -0.99 6.31 -21.77
N SER A 252 0.34 6.40 -21.83
CA SER A 252 1.13 5.97 -22.99
C SER A 252 0.89 4.49 -23.30
N THR A 253 0.86 4.17 -24.59
CA THR A 253 0.85 2.78 -25.08
C THR A 253 2.24 2.14 -24.99
N ASP A 254 3.30 2.94 -24.83
CA ASP A 254 4.62 2.46 -24.50
C ASP A 254 4.68 2.06 -23.01
N THR A 255 4.91 0.77 -22.80
CA THR A 255 4.89 0.17 -21.46
C THR A 255 6.00 0.72 -20.56
N GLU A 256 7.17 1.01 -21.11
CA GLU A 256 8.31 1.53 -20.33
C GLU A 256 8.00 2.95 -19.81
N THR A 257 7.57 3.83 -20.68
CA THR A 257 7.15 5.21 -20.36
C THR A 257 6.07 5.20 -19.27
N SER A 258 5.03 4.37 -19.44
CA SER A 258 3.91 4.31 -18.50
C SER A 258 4.32 3.73 -17.14
N CYS A 259 5.12 2.67 -17.10
CA CYS A 259 5.64 2.11 -15.85
C CYS A 259 6.61 3.06 -15.14
N ALA A 260 7.48 3.75 -15.89
CA ALA A 260 8.41 4.73 -15.32
C ALA A 260 7.66 5.94 -14.73
N ALA A 261 6.61 6.42 -15.40
CA ALA A 261 5.76 7.49 -14.88
C ALA A 261 5.08 7.07 -13.57
N MET A 262 4.53 5.86 -13.50
CA MET A 262 3.93 5.31 -12.27
C MET A 262 4.96 5.22 -11.14
N SER A 263 6.14 4.68 -11.43
CA SER A 263 7.25 4.55 -10.48
C SER A 263 7.68 5.91 -9.92
N LYS A 264 7.78 6.92 -10.77
CA LYS A 264 8.16 8.30 -10.40
C LYS A 264 7.13 8.95 -9.45
N VAL A 265 5.84 8.72 -9.64
CA VAL A 265 4.81 9.22 -8.70
C VAL A 265 4.95 8.55 -7.35
N VAL A 266 5.10 7.22 -7.30
CA VAL A 266 5.32 6.49 -6.03
C VAL A 266 6.58 6.99 -5.34
N GLU A 267 7.70 7.15 -6.07
CA GLU A 267 8.95 7.67 -5.52
C GLU A 267 8.78 9.07 -4.90
N ARG A 268 8.07 9.97 -5.59
CA ARG A 268 7.82 11.33 -5.10
C ARG A 268 7.10 11.33 -3.75
N TYR A 269 6.05 10.51 -3.60
CA TYR A 269 5.35 10.35 -2.33
C TYR A 269 6.24 9.73 -1.25
N VAL A 270 7.03 8.73 -1.59
CA VAL A 270 7.97 8.10 -0.65
C VAL A 270 9.05 9.08 -0.21
N ARG A 271 9.56 9.94 -1.10
CA ARG A 271 10.52 11.00 -0.73
C ARG A 271 9.90 12.05 0.20
N ALA A 272 8.63 12.39 0.02
CA ALA A 272 7.93 13.34 0.88
C ALA A 272 7.63 12.76 2.28
N TYR A 273 7.41 11.45 2.38
CA TYR A 273 7.05 10.75 3.63
C TYR A 273 7.89 9.49 3.85
N PRO A 274 9.23 9.60 3.89
CA PRO A 274 10.11 8.45 3.76
C PRO A 274 9.99 7.44 4.91
N SER A 275 9.69 7.86 6.13
CA SER A 275 9.53 6.94 7.26
C SER A 275 8.27 6.09 7.17
N GLN A 276 7.23 6.57 6.49
CA GLN A 276 5.92 5.91 6.40
C GLN A 276 5.85 4.84 5.29
N TYR A 277 6.87 4.71 4.45
CA TYR A 277 6.92 3.65 3.44
C TYR A 277 7.36 2.31 4.05
N MET A 278 6.78 1.22 3.58
CA MET A 278 7.08 -0.13 4.07
C MET A 278 8.43 -0.64 3.55
N TRP A 279 9.53 -0.02 3.99
CA TRP A 279 10.89 -0.41 3.60
C TRP A 279 11.28 -1.84 4.00
N SER A 280 10.52 -2.52 4.88
CA SER A 280 10.73 -3.94 5.20
C SER A 280 10.31 -4.91 4.09
N MET A 281 9.64 -4.41 3.07
CA MET A 281 9.31 -5.17 1.86
C MET A 281 10.55 -5.35 0.99
N LYS A 282 10.81 -6.59 0.54
CA LYS A 282 11.89 -6.90 -0.42
C LYS A 282 11.50 -6.45 -1.84
N ARG A 283 11.43 -5.13 -2.05
CA ARG A 283 11.02 -4.48 -3.32
C ARG A 283 11.99 -4.76 -4.46
N PHE A 284 13.25 -5.07 -4.14
CA PHE A 284 14.34 -5.25 -5.10
C PHE A 284 14.90 -6.68 -5.06
N LYS A 285 14.06 -7.68 -4.78
CA LYS A 285 14.45 -9.08 -4.72
C LYS A 285 14.97 -9.57 -6.08
N LYS A 286 14.35 -9.10 -7.15
CA LYS A 286 14.81 -9.32 -8.51
C LYS A 286 15.60 -8.12 -8.97
N ARG A 287 16.71 -8.40 -9.64
CA ARG A 287 17.62 -7.39 -10.17
C ARG A 287 17.70 -7.51 -11.69
N PRO A 288 18.05 -6.42 -12.38
CA PRO A 288 18.41 -6.50 -13.80
C PRO A 288 19.43 -7.61 -14.08
N PRO A 289 19.44 -8.19 -15.28
CA PRO A 289 20.45 -9.20 -15.64
C PRO A 289 21.87 -8.70 -15.40
N GLY A 290 22.70 -9.53 -14.75
CA GLY A 290 24.08 -9.20 -14.42
C GLY A 290 24.29 -8.44 -13.09
N GLU A 291 23.22 -8.02 -12.41
CA GLU A 291 23.33 -7.37 -11.12
C GLU A 291 23.20 -8.37 -9.95
N GLU A 292 23.96 -8.12 -8.88
CA GLU A 292 23.92 -8.95 -7.67
C GLU A 292 22.61 -8.80 -6.89
N ARG A 293 22.21 -9.90 -6.22
CA ARG A 293 21.07 -9.88 -5.30
C ARG A 293 21.40 -9.10 -4.02
N TRP A 294 20.45 -8.36 -3.49
CA TRP A 294 20.64 -7.56 -2.27
C TRP A 294 20.25 -8.28 -0.97
N TYR A 295 19.45 -9.37 -1.07
CA TYR A 295 18.89 -10.07 0.10
C TYR A 295 19.16 -11.57 0.06
#